data_1030b07f1076d6f8ace7b3177c6d8ac1
#
_entry.id   1030b07f1076d6f8ace7b3177c6d8ac1
#
_cell.length_a   1.000
_cell.length_b   1.000
_cell.length_c   1.000
_cell.angle_alpha   90.00
_cell.angle_beta   90.00
_cell.angle_gamma   90.00
#
_symmetry.space_group_name_H-M   'P 1'
#
loop_
_entity.id
_entity.type
_entity.pdbx_description
1 polymer ?
#
loop_
_entity_poly.entity_id
_entity_poly.type
_entity_poly.pdbx_seq_one_letter_code
_entity_poly.pdbx_strand_id
1 'polypeptide(L)'
;MYNLNEQKILKGLFENPTRKFHILELARITSLHPNTILDSLNSLAKEKLVKQEKKTHIKEVCANLENKEFIIKKRLFNLEQIYNSKIIGFLIKIYAPEAISIIGSYSQGEDIEKSDIDLVIITKKKEDINLEKFEKILKRKIHLITTDYKEI
;
A
#
# COMPACT_ATOMS: atom_id res chain seq x y z
N MET A 1 1.67 15.39 -12.19
CA MET A 1 2.37 15.05 -10.91
C MET A 1 1.49 15.58 -9.78
N TYR A 2 1.20 14.75 -8.77
CA TYR A 2 0.40 15.19 -7.61
C TYR A 2 1.21 16.10 -6.71
N ASN A 3 0.55 17.14 -6.19
CA ASN A 3 1.16 17.98 -5.17
C ASN A 3 1.29 17.21 -3.83
N LEU A 4 2.04 17.76 -2.89
CA LEU A 4 2.33 17.09 -1.61
C LEU A 4 1.05 16.76 -0.80
N ASN A 5 0.02 17.61 -0.87
CA ASN A 5 -1.23 17.40 -0.15
C ASN A 5 -2.02 16.24 -0.73
N GLU A 6 -2.11 16.16 -2.06
CA GLU A 6 -2.73 15.05 -2.77
C GLU A 6 -2.01 13.73 -2.50
N GLN A 7 -0.66 13.75 -2.46
CA GLN A 7 0.13 12.57 -2.12
C GLN A 7 -0.15 12.06 -0.70
N LYS A 8 -0.30 12.96 0.28
CA LYS A 8 -0.65 12.59 1.66
C LYS A 8 -2.03 11.95 1.75
N ILE A 9 -3.01 12.47 1.01
CA ILE A 9 -4.36 11.89 0.98
C ILE A 9 -4.32 10.52 0.30
N LEU A 10 -3.68 10.41 -0.87
CA LEU A 10 -3.55 9.13 -1.58
C LEU A 10 -2.86 8.07 -0.74
N LYS A 11 -1.81 8.43 0.00
CA LYS A 11 -1.17 7.50 0.95
C LYS A 11 -2.15 6.94 1.95
N GLY A 12 -2.98 7.77 2.58
CA GLY A 12 -4.01 7.32 3.52
C GLY A 12 -5.01 6.34 2.89
N LEU A 13 -5.38 6.59 1.62
CA LEU A 13 -6.28 5.72 0.86
C LEU A 13 -5.59 4.43 0.37
N PHE A 14 -4.31 4.46 0.02
CA PHE A 14 -3.55 3.25 -0.35
C PHE A 14 -3.35 2.31 0.84
N GLU A 15 -3.12 2.86 2.03
CA GLU A 15 -3.00 2.08 3.26
C GLU A 15 -4.35 1.50 3.72
N ASN A 16 -5.48 2.16 3.37
CA ASN A 16 -6.83 1.80 3.81
C ASN A 16 -7.82 1.85 2.62
N PRO A 17 -7.65 0.99 1.60
CA PRO A 17 -8.34 1.14 0.33
C PRO A 17 -9.85 0.87 0.39
N THR A 18 -10.34 0.10 1.36
CA THR A 18 -11.78 -0.18 1.49
C THR A 18 -12.48 0.74 2.49
N ARG A 19 -11.71 1.58 3.20
CA ARG A 19 -12.25 2.44 4.24
C ARG A 19 -12.90 3.69 3.68
N LYS A 20 -14.01 4.10 4.30
CA LYS A 20 -14.61 5.42 4.11
C LYS A 20 -14.09 6.37 5.19
N PHE A 21 -13.72 7.56 4.77
CA PHE A 21 -13.18 8.60 5.64
C PHE A 21 -14.07 9.83 5.66
N HIS A 22 -14.20 10.46 6.82
CA HIS A 22 -14.74 11.80 6.94
C HIS A 22 -13.64 12.84 6.70
N ILE A 23 -14.03 14.03 6.23
CA ILE A 23 -13.08 15.12 5.93
C ILE A 23 -12.20 15.46 7.13
N LEU A 24 -12.79 15.55 8.33
CA LEU A 24 -12.04 15.87 9.56
C LEU A 24 -11.08 14.74 9.96
N GLU A 25 -11.41 13.51 9.63
CA GLU A 25 -10.54 12.37 9.87
C GLU A 25 -9.33 12.41 8.92
N LEU A 26 -9.54 12.66 7.62
CA LEU A 26 -8.46 12.87 6.66
C LEU A 26 -7.57 14.04 7.08
N ALA A 27 -8.15 15.16 7.52
CA ALA A 27 -7.41 16.30 8.03
C ALA A 27 -6.48 15.91 9.18
N ARG A 28 -6.96 15.09 10.10
CA ARG A 28 -6.19 14.62 11.26
C ARG A 28 -5.05 13.70 10.87
N ILE A 29 -5.30 12.66 10.05
CA ILE A 29 -4.26 11.68 9.67
C ILE A 29 -3.23 12.26 8.71
N THR A 30 -3.58 13.27 7.91
CA THR A 30 -2.66 13.92 6.97
C THR A 30 -1.97 15.16 7.55
N SER A 31 -2.44 15.64 8.71
CA SER A 31 -2.03 16.93 9.33
C SER A 31 -2.25 18.12 8.38
N LEU A 32 -3.35 18.10 7.61
CA LEU A 32 -3.75 19.15 6.69
C LEU A 32 -5.00 19.86 7.20
N HIS A 33 -5.14 21.14 6.83
CA HIS A 33 -6.37 21.88 7.14
C HIS A 33 -7.57 21.32 6.33
N PRO A 34 -8.80 21.28 6.90
CA PRO A 34 -9.98 20.74 6.22
C PRO A 34 -10.26 21.35 4.83
N ASN A 35 -10.05 22.66 4.66
CA ASN A 35 -10.22 23.31 3.35
C ASN A 35 -9.20 22.81 2.33
N THR A 36 -7.95 22.59 2.73
CA THR A 36 -6.91 21.98 1.88
C THR A 36 -7.28 20.56 1.47
N ILE A 37 -7.89 19.80 2.39
CA ILE A 37 -8.42 18.46 2.08
C ILE A 37 -9.50 18.56 1.01
N LEU A 38 -10.48 19.46 1.16
CA LEU A 38 -11.57 19.64 0.21
C LEU A 38 -11.06 20.00 -1.19
N ASP A 39 -10.12 20.93 -1.29
CA ASP A 39 -9.52 21.35 -2.58
C ASP A 39 -8.77 20.19 -3.25
N SER A 40 -7.96 19.47 -2.48
CA SER A 40 -7.21 18.31 -2.97
C SER A 40 -8.13 17.16 -3.41
N LEU A 41 -9.21 16.90 -2.65
CA LEU A 41 -10.19 15.88 -3.00
C LEU A 41 -10.96 16.24 -4.26
N ASN A 42 -11.27 17.52 -4.50
CA ASN A 42 -11.91 17.96 -5.73
C ASN A 42 -11.00 17.70 -6.95
N SER A 43 -9.69 17.92 -6.81
CA SER A 43 -8.70 17.57 -7.84
C SER A 43 -8.66 16.06 -8.10
N LEU A 44 -8.52 15.26 -7.05
CA LEU A 44 -8.47 13.79 -7.16
C LEU A 44 -9.77 13.18 -7.69
N ALA A 45 -10.92 13.80 -7.39
CA ALA A 45 -12.23 13.37 -7.89
C ALA A 45 -12.39 13.63 -9.39
N LYS A 46 -11.81 14.73 -9.93
CA LYS A 46 -11.78 15.00 -11.38
C LYS A 46 -11.04 13.90 -12.13
N GLU A 47 -9.98 13.35 -11.54
CA GLU A 47 -9.24 12.20 -12.07
C GLU A 47 -9.88 10.85 -11.74
N LYS A 48 -11.05 10.86 -11.07
CA LYS A 48 -11.78 9.66 -10.64
C LYS A 48 -10.99 8.71 -9.74
N LEU A 49 -9.98 9.22 -9.02
CA LEU A 49 -9.18 8.44 -8.08
C LEU A 49 -9.90 8.22 -6.75
N VAL A 50 -10.82 9.10 -6.40
CA VAL A 50 -11.65 9.03 -5.20
C VAL A 50 -13.12 9.12 -5.55
N LYS A 51 -13.95 8.48 -4.74
CA LYS A 51 -15.40 8.63 -4.74
C LYS A 51 -15.81 9.46 -3.53
N GLN A 52 -16.68 10.45 -3.73
CA GLN A 52 -17.24 11.30 -2.68
C GLN A 52 -18.74 11.05 -2.58
N GLU A 53 -19.19 10.65 -1.41
CA GLU A 53 -20.62 10.44 -1.12
C GLU A 53 -21.07 11.45 -0.08
N LYS A 54 -22.20 12.09 -0.31
CA LYS A 54 -22.84 12.97 0.68
C LYS A 54 -24.05 12.23 1.26
N LYS A 55 -23.95 11.83 2.53
CA LYS A 55 -25.06 11.29 3.30
C LYS A 55 -25.54 12.37 4.27
N THR A 56 -26.76 12.88 4.05
CA THR A 56 -27.34 13.99 4.84
C THR A 56 -26.43 15.20 4.92
N HIS A 57 -25.73 15.42 6.03
CA HIS A 57 -24.80 16.54 6.26
C HIS A 57 -23.33 16.12 6.29
N ILE A 58 -23.05 14.81 6.16
CA ILE A 58 -21.70 14.26 6.29
C ILE A 58 -21.17 13.89 4.90
N LYS A 59 -19.98 14.39 4.57
CA LYS A 59 -19.26 14.05 3.36
C LYS A 59 -18.28 12.94 3.64
N GLU A 60 -18.48 11.79 3.00
CA GLU A 60 -17.58 10.64 3.07
C GLU A 60 -16.76 10.53 1.79
N VAL A 61 -15.53 10.07 1.94
CA VAL A 61 -14.57 9.87 0.85
C VAL A 61 -13.99 8.47 0.93
N CYS A 62 -13.88 7.79 -0.19
CA CYS A 62 -13.20 6.51 -0.32
C CYS A 62 -12.40 6.43 -1.61
N ALA A 63 -11.48 5.47 -1.66
CA ALA A 63 -10.75 5.14 -2.87
C ALA A 63 -11.69 4.65 -3.98
N ASN A 64 -11.38 4.96 -5.21
CA ASN A 64 -12.08 4.39 -6.36
C ASN A 64 -11.34 3.15 -6.87
N LEU A 65 -11.65 2.00 -6.29
CA LEU A 65 -10.99 0.72 -6.63
C LEU A 65 -11.32 0.20 -8.04
N GLU A 66 -12.33 0.78 -8.71
CA GLU A 66 -12.66 0.46 -10.11
C GLU A 66 -11.77 1.23 -11.11
N ASN A 67 -11.07 2.25 -10.63
CA ASN A 67 -10.18 3.05 -11.47
C ASN A 67 -8.81 2.38 -11.60
N LYS A 68 -8.47 1.95 -12.83
CA LYS A 68 -7.18 1.31 -13.13
C LYS A 68 -5.98 2.18 -12.75
N GLU A 69 -6.09 3.49 -12.91
CA GLU A 69 -5.02 4.42 -12.55
C GLU A 69 -4.78 4.44 -11.03
N PHE A 70 -5.85 4.36 -10.21
CA PHE A 70 -5.72 4.22 -8.77
C PHE A 70 -4.96 2.94 -8.41
N ILE A 71 -5.32 1.81 -9.01
CA ILE A 71 -4.67 0.50 -8.77
C ILE A 71 -3.19 0.53 -9.15
N ILE A 72 -2.85 1.11 -10.32
CA ILE A 72 -1.46 1.25 -10.75
C ILE A 72 -0.65 2.10 -9.76
N LYS A 73 -1.21 3.23 -9.31
CA LYS A 73 -0.54 4.09 -8.32
C LYS A 73 -0.35 3.38 -6.98
N LYS A 74 -1.36 2.65 -6.53
CA LYS A 74 -1.27 1.84 -5.32
C LYS A 74 -0.21 0.75 -5.44
N ARG A 75 -0.11 0.08 -6.59
CA ARG A 75 0.95 -0.89 -6.87
C ARG A 75 2.34 -0.28 -6.74
N LEU A 76 2.56 0.89 -7.31
CA LEU A 76 3.83 1.61 -7.21
C LEU A 76 4.13 2.02 -5.77
N PHE A 77 3.13 2.50 -5.04
CA PHE A 77 3.24 2.81 -3.62
C PHE A 77 3.64 1.57 -2.82
N ASN A 78 2.99 0.43 -3.03
CA ASN A 78 3.30 -0.83 -2.35
C ASN A 78 4.77 -1.24 -2.58
N LEU A 79 5.25 -1.15 -3.82
CA LEU A 79 6.64 -1.45 -4.16
C LEU A 79 7.61 -0.50 -3.44
N GLU A 80 7.31 0.79 -3.40
CA GLU A 80 8.09 1.78 -2.68
C GLU A 80 8.16 1.46 -1.17
N GLN A 81 7.03 1.05 -0.56
CA GLN A 81 7.01 0.66 0.85
C GLN A 81 7.94 -0.54 1.13
N ILE A 82 7.95 -1.54 0.26
CA ILE A 82 8.86 -2.69 0.37
C ILE A 82 10.32 -2.23 0.38
N TYR A 83 10.73 -1.39 -0.57
CA TYR A 83 12.11 -0.88 -0.63
C TYR A 83 12.47 -0.01 0.58
N ASN A 84 11.57 0.87 0.99
CA ASN A 84 11.79 1.77 2.12
C ASN A 84 11.87 1.04 3.46
N SER A 85 11.18 -0.10 3.61
CA SER A 85 11.24 -0.95 4.81
C SER A 85 12.61 -1.59 5.03
N LYS A 86 13.45 -1.67 3.98
CA LYS A 86 14.76 -2.36 3.97
C LYS A 86 14.68 -3.88 4.08
N ILE A 87 13.50 -4.48 3.94
CA ILE A 87 13.33 -5.94 4.01
C ILE A 87 14.12 -6.65 2.92
N ILE A 88 14.20 -6.09 1.70
CA ILE A 88 14.93 -6.70 0.59
C ILE A 88 16.43 -6.88 0.93
N GLY A 89 17.06 -5.84 1.45
CA GLY A 89 18.46 -5.91 1.87
C GLY A 89 18.69 -6.93 3.00
N PHE A 90 17.74 -7.03 3.94
CA PHE A 90 17.79 -8.02 5.00
C PHE A 90 17.69 -9.45 4.45
N LEU A 91 16.76 -9.72 3.54
CA LEU A 91 16.59 -11.04 2.92
C LEU A 91 17.79 -11.44 2.06
N ILE A 92 18.36 -10.50 1.30
CA ILE A 92 19.59 -10.75 0.53
C ILE A 92 20.73 -11.19 1.43
N LYS A 93 20.91 -10.51 2.57
CA LYS A 93 21.99 -10.82 3.52
C LYS A 93 21.87 -12.22 4.12
N ILE A 94 20.64 -12.66 4.41
CA ILE A 94 20.41 -13.97 5.05
C ILE A 94 20.46 -15.12 4.03
N TYR A 95 19.68 -14.96 2.95
CA TYR A 95 19.44 -16.06 2.01
C TYR A 95 20.42 -16.10 0.84
N ALA A 96 21.14 -14.98 0.54
CA ALA A 96 21.93 -14.83 -0.69
C ALA A 96 21.15 -15.37 -1.92
N PRO A 97 19.90 -14.90 -2.14
CA PRO A 97 18.98 -15.52 -3.07
C PRO A 97 19.36 -15.28 -4.53
N GLU A 98 18.94 -16.17 -5.41
CA GLU A 98 19.05 -16.01 -6.85
C GLU A 98 17.97 -15.01 -7.36
N ALA A 99 16.80 -15.00 -6.73
CA ALA A 99 15.75 -14.03 -6.99
C ALA A 99 14.84 -13.81 -5.77
N ILE A 100 14.23 -12.62 -5.69
CA ILE A 100 13.14 -12.29 -4.76
C ILE A 100 12.00 -11.75 -5.61
N SER A 101 10.79 -12.26 -5.41
CA SER A 101 9.59 -11.82 -6.09
C SER A 101 8.50 -11.47 -5.09
N ILE A 102 7.76 -10.40 -5.37
CA ILE A 102 6.53 -10.06 -4.66
C ILE A 102 5.39 -10.62 -5.51
N ILE A 103 4.51 -11.41 -4.93
CA ILE A 103 3.36 -12.00 -5.62
C ILE A 103 2.04 -11.62 -4.94
N GLY A 104 0.93 -12.12 -5.45
CA GLY A 104 -0.40 -11.92 -4.87
C GLY A 104 -0.96 -10.51 -5.03
N SER A 105 -2.01 -10.21 -4.27
CA SER A 105 -2.78 -8.96 -4.40
C SER A 105 -1.94 -7.72 -4.10
N TYR A 106 -0.98 -7.80 -3.17
CA TYR A 106 -0.10 -6.69 -2.82
C TYR A 106 0.78 -6.27 -4.01
N SER A 107 1.29 -7.23 -4.77
CA SER A 107 2.09 -6.97 -5.98
C SER A 107 1.28 -6.35 -7.11
N GLN A 108 -0.03 -6.57 -7.13
CA GLN A 108 -0.95 -6.06 -8.15
C GLN A 108 -1.58 -4.70 -7.76
N GLY A 109 -1.44 -4.26 -6.51
CA GLY A 109 -2.12 -3.08 -5.98
C GLY A 109 -3.60 -3.32 -5.66
N GLU A 110 -4.01 -4.58 -5.58
CA GLU A 110 -5.39 -5.02 -5.30
C GLU A 110 -5.59 -5.44 -3.84
N ASP A 111 -4.54 -5.33 -3.01
CA ASP A 111 -4.59 -5.64 -1.59
C ASP A 111 -5.53 -4.70 -0.83
N ILE A 112 -6.12 -5.24 0.22
CA ILE A 112 -6.91 -4.52 1.20
C ILE A 112 -6.16 -4.51 2.55
N GLU A 113 -6.73 -3.88 3.60
CA GLU A 113 -6.09 -3.68 4.91
C GLU A 113 -5.67 -4.99 5.59
N LYS A 114 -6.37 -6.09 5.29
CA LYS A 114 -6.14 -7.42 5.88
C LYS A 114 -5.30 -8.34 4.98
N SER A 115 -4.92 -7.89 3.79
CA SER A 115 -4.11 -8.69 2.88
C SER A 115 -2.69 -8.85 3.40
N ASP A 116 -2.14 -10.05 3.23
CA ASP A 116 -0.73 -10.33 3.51
C ASP A 116 0.17 -9.85 2.37
N ILE A 117 1.45 -9.76 2.64
CA ILE A 117 2.49 -9.54 1.64
C ILE A 117 3.15 -10.89 1.36
N ASP A 118 2.96 -11.40 0.15
CA ASP A 118 3.56 -12.66 -0.26
C ASP A 118 4.90 -12.41 -0.94
N LEU A 119 5.99 -12.92 -0.35
CA LEU A 119 7.35 -12.86 -0.88
C LEU A 119 7.85 -14.25 -1.21
N VAL A 120 8.30 -14.45 -2.44
CA VAL A 120 8.95 -15.69 -2.89
C VAL A 120 10.45 -15.45 -3.00
N ILE A 121 11.23 -16.32 -2.38
CA ILE A 121 12.68 -16.30 -2.42
C ILE A 121 13.18 -17.57 -3.09
N ILE A 122 13.92 -17.43 -4.18
CA ILE A 122 14.60 -18.55 -4.83
C ILE A 122 15.97 -18.71 -4.19
N THR A 123 16.11 -19.76 -3.38
CA THR A 123 17.31 -20.03 -2.60
C THR A 123 17.34 -21.49 -2.16
N LYS A 124 18.56 -22.04 -2.00
CA LYS A 124 18.78 -23.34 -1.38
C LYS A 124 18.87 -23.31 0.14
N LYS A 125 18.96 -22.10 0.72
CA LYS A 125 19.04 -21.94 2.17
C LYS A 125 17.65 -22.04 2.79
N LYS A 126 17.57 -22.73 3.92
CA LYS A 126 16.37 -22.81 4.76
C LYS A 126 16.71 -22.18 6.11
N GLU A 127 16.20 -21.00 6.36
CA GLU A 127 16.42 -20.24 7.59
C GLU A 127 15.08 -19.87 8.19
N ASP A 128 14.97 -20.01 9.50
CA ASP A 128 13.84 -19.48 10.24
C ASP A 128 14.16 -18.06 10.71
N ILE A 129 13.36 -17.10 10.28
CA ILE A 129 13.64 -15.69 10.55
C ILE A 129 12.43 -14.98 11.15
N ASN A 130 12.70 -13.99 12.00
CA ASN A 130 11.66 -13.13 12.55
C ASN A 130 11.46 -11.89 11.67
N LEU A 131 10.25 -11.71 11.15
CA LEU A 131 9.85 -10.60 10.29
C LEU A 131 8.99 -9.53 10.98
N GLU A 132 8.70 -9.65 12.28
CA GLU A 132 7.82 -8.73 13.02
C GLU A 132 8.20 -7.25 12.86
N LYS A 133 9.50 -6.95 12.82
CA LYS A 133 9.99 -5.59 12.60
C LYS A 133 9.46 -5.01 11.28
N PHE A 134 9.52 -5.80 10.22
CA PHE A 134 9.07 -5.37 8.89
C PHE A 134 7.56 -5.36 8.79
N GLU A 135 6.87 -6.32 9.41
CA GLU A 135 5.40 -6.35 9.49
C GLU A 135 4.85 -5.09 10.19
N LYS A 136 5.51 -4.62 11.26
CA LYS A 136 5.14 -3.36 11.93
C LYS A 136 5.33 -2.14 11.02
N ILE A 137 6.45 -2.08 10.27
CA ILE A 137 6.72 -0.98 9.35
C ILE A 137 5.72 -0.98 8.19
N LEU A 138 5.46 -2.14 7.61
CA LEU A 138 4.60 -2.32 6.44
C LEU A 138 3.10 -2.38 6.81
N LYS A 139 2.78 -2.52 8.10
CA LYS A 139 1.40 -2.66 8.62
C LYS A 139 0.65 -3.83 7.98
N ARG A 140 1.37 -4.88 7.62
CA ARG A 140 0.87 -6.10 6.97
C ARG A 140 1.64 -7.31 7.49
N LYS A 141 0.98 -8.45 7.52
CA LYS A 141 1.68 -9.72 7.71
C LYS A 141 2.49 -10.06 6.47
N ILE A 142 3.61 -10.75 6.67
CA ILE A 142 4.49 -11.17 5.58
C ILE A 142 4.49 -12.69 5.53
N HIS A 143 4.06 -13.22 4.40
CA HIS A 143 4.16 -14.63 4.09
C HIS A 143 5.38 -14.86 3.22
N LEU A 144 6.40 -15.54 3.77
CA LEU A 144 7.65 -15.82 3.10
C LEU A 144 7.66 -17.25 2.58
N ILE A 145 7.84 -17.41 1.29
CA ILE A 145 7.92 -18.70 0.60
C ILE A 145 9.35 -18.86 0.09
N THR A 146 10.05 -19.91 0.54
CA THR A 146 11.36 -20.26 0.02
C THR A 146 11.24 -21.48 -0.88
N THR A 147 11.83 -21.41 -2.06
CA THR A 147 11.83 -22.49 -3.06
C THR A 147 13.16 -22.52 -3.82
N ASP A 148 13.48 -23.62 -4.51
CA ASP A 148 14.58 -23.68 -5.46
C ASP A 148 14.05 -23.88 -6.89
N TYR A 149 14.93 -23.74 -7.90
CA TYR A 149 14.54 -23.91 -9.31
C TYR A 149 14.08 -25.31 -9.70
N LYS A 150 14.28 -26.30 -8.83
CA LYS A 150 13.84 -27.67 -9.11
C LYS A 150 12.39 -27.89 -8.68
N GLU A 151 11.84 -27.00 -7.87
CA GLU A 151 10.49 -27.07 -7.32
C GLU A 151 9.51 -26.14 -8.07
N ILE A 152 9.99 -25.35 -9.03
CA ILE A 152 9.21 -24.49 -9.92
C ILE A 152 8.94 -25.22 -11.23
#